data_118fa95e9ac8f20d4eca96fab2cb09a0
#
_entry.id   118fa95e9ac8f20d4eca96fab2cb09a0
#
_cell.length_a   1.000
_cell.length_b   1.000
_cell.length_c   1.000
_cell.angle_alpha   90.00
_cell.angle_beta   90.00
_cell.angle_gamma   90.00
#
_symmetry.space_group_name_H-M   'P 1'
#
loop_
_entity.id
_entity.type
_entity.pdbx_description
1 polymer ?
#
loop_
_entity_poly.entity_id
_entity_poly.type
_entity_poly.pdbx_seq_one_letter_code
_entity_poly.pdbx_strand_id
1 'polypeptide(L)'
;MQTLLNTLYLTLPGYLHLDNDTLRFEIERQTKLRVPMHHLGSVVCFGDVLVSPAAIARLADEGKTLVYLDRNGRFKARIEGAVSGNILLRQAQFRRADSSEFCLAQAKASIAGKLRNSRYVLLRGARDSHDGDDAAVLRHAADSIAIDLRNLEFAPDLDTVRGLEGNSARCYFSAMPRLIRPDQRSDFSPDGRSRRPLKWTPKSRQQFKLYASVKR
;
A
#
# COMPACT_ATOMS: atom_id res chain seq x y z
N MET A 1 13.17 5.87 10.56
CA MET A 1 13.70 4.73 9.83
C MET A 1 13.11 3.49 10.41
N GLN A 2 12.38 2.70 9.64
CA GLN A 2 11.64 1.57 10.16
C GLN A 2 11.71 0.42 9.15
N THR A 3 12.06 -0.78 9.61
CA THR A 3 11.91 -2.00 8.83
C THR A 3 10.52 -2.54 9.12
N LEU A 4 9.62 -2.40 8.17
CA LEU A 4 8.29 -3.00 8.22
C LEU A 4 8.30 -4.20 7.28
N LEU A 5 8.08 -5.40 7.81
CA LEU A 5 7.95 -6.61 7.00
C LEU A 5 9.08 -6.76 5.97
N ASN A 6 10.33 -6.75 6.34
CA ASN A 6 11.49 -6.86 5.45
C ASN A 6 11.72 -5.71 4.44
N THR A 7 11.01 -4.59 4.54
CA THR A 7 11.25 -3.39 3.71
C THR A 7 11.93 -2.31 4.53
N LEU A 8 13.06 -1.81 4.02
CA LEU A 8 13.80 -0.70 4.62
C LEU A 8 13.35 0.62 3.99
N TYR A 9 12.84 1.55 4.81
CA TYR A 9 12.43 2.88 4.39
C TYR A 9 13.46 3.92 4.83
N LEU A 10 14.09 4.62 3.88
CA LEU A 10 15.04 5.70 4.10
C LEU A 10 14.38 7.04 3.79
N THR A 11 14.03 7.80 4.82
CA THR A 11 13.26 9.05 4.71
C THR A 11 14.09 10.32 4.94
N LEU A 12 15.37 10.15 5.27
CA LEU A 12 16.33 11.24 5.48
C LEU A 12 17.37 11.23 4.37
N PRO A 13 17.89 12.40 3.96
CA PRO A 13 19.04 12.46 3.06
C PRO A 13 20.25 11.74 3.67
N GLY A 14 20.97 11.00 2.85
CA GLY A 14 22.12 10.24 3.31
C GLY A 14 22.69 9.32 2.26
N TYR A 15 23.65 8.49 2.67
CA TYR A 15 24.38 7.58 1.80
C TYR A 15 24.21 6.13 2.27
N LEU A 16 23.67 5.31 1.37
CA LEU A 16 23.51 3.86 1.57
C LEU A 16 24.62 3.12 0.81
N HIS A 17 25.39 2.34 1.50
CA HIS A 17 26.44 1.53 0.89
C HIS A 17 26.49 0.12 1.47
N LEU A 18 27.18 -0.77 0.76
CA LEU A 18 27.41 -2.14 1.18
C LEU A 18 28.68 -2.19 2.05
N ASP A 19 28.59 -2.84 3.20
CA ASP A 19 29.67 -3.15 4.11
C ASP A 19 29.58 -4.66 4.43
N ASN A 20 30.33 -5.46 3.68
CA ASN A 20 30.20 -6.92 3.61
C ASN A 20 28.75 -7.33 3.24
N ASP A 21 28.10 -8.17 4.05
CA ASP A 21 26.69 -8.58 3.85
C ASP A 21 25.67 -7.70 4.58
N THR A 22 26.04 -6.45 4.87
CA THR A 22 25.23 -5.49 5.61
C THR A 22 25.08 -4.19 4.81
N LEU A 23 23.85 -3.68 4.69
CA LEU A 23 23.63 -2.32 4.22
C LEU A 23 23.88 -1.34 5.37
N ARG A 24 24.76 -0.38 5.11
CA ARG A 24 25.11 0.68 6.04
C ARG A 24 24.59 2.01 5.52
N PHE A 25 23.81 2.70 6.35
CA PHE A 25 23.28 4.01 6.02
C PHE A 25 23.94 5.08 6.87
N GLU A 26 24.47 6.10 6.22
CA GLU A 26 25.21 7.21 6.84
C GLU A 26 24.53 8.54 6.55
N ILE A 27 24.54 9.40 7.57
CA ILE A 27 24.18 10.81 7.50
C ILE A 27 25.35 11.59 8.05
N GLU A 28 25.86 12.58 7.30
CA GLU A 28 27.03 13.40 7.70
C GLU A 28 28.24 12.54 8.13
N ARG A 29 28.51 11.47 7.37
CA ARG A 29 29.60 10.49 7.64
C ARG A 29 29.44 9.71 8.96
N GLN A 30 28.29 9.81 9.61
CA GLN A 30 27.99 9.02 10.80
C GLN A 30 27.05 7.87 10.45
N THR A 31 27.42 6.67 10.85
CA THR A 31 26.56 5.50 10.68
C THR A 31 25.30 5.65 11.55
N LYS A 32 24.15 5.69 10.91
CA LYS A 32 22.86 5.77 11.58
C LYS A 32 22.13 4.44 11.61
N LEU A 33 22.48 3.54 10.68
CA LEU A 33 21.84 2.23 10.58
C LEU A 33 22.78 1.20 9.94
N ARG A 34 22.66 -0.04 10.42
CA ARG A 34 23.21 -1.24 9.79
C ARG A 34 22.12 -2.30 9.73
N VAL A 35 21.88 -2.87 8.54
CA VAL A 35 20.86 -3.90 8.34
C VAL A 35 21.47 -5.04 7.52
N PRO A 36 21.51 -6.25 8.05
CA PRO A 36 21.94 -7.42 7.28
C PRO A 36 21.06 -7.63 6.05
N MET A 37 21.68 -7.96 4.92
CA MET A 37 21.00 -8.13 3.64
C MET A 37 19.91 -9.20 3.67
N HIS A 38 20.14 -10.30 4.38
CA HIS A 38 19.18 -11.41 4.43
C HIS A 38 17.85 -11.06 5.12
N HIS A 39 17.80 -10.00 5.91
CA HIS A 39 16.54 -9.51 6.51
C HIS A 39 15.72 -8.62 5.57
N LEU A 40 16.28 -8.25 4.41
CA LEU A 40 15.64 -7.31 3.50
C LEU A 40 15.04 -8.02 2.29
N GLY A 41 13.85 -7.60 1.91
CA GLY A 41 13.22 -7.92 0.62
C GLY A 41 13.25 -6.72 -0.33
N SER A 42 13.26 -5.51 0.20
CA SER A 42 13.28 -4.28 -0.59
C SER A 42 13.82 -3.09 0.20
N VAL A 43 14.25 -2.06 -0.56
CA VAL A 43 14.67 -0.76 -0.02
C VAL A 43 13.89 0.35 -0.72
N VAL A 44 13.35 1.29 0.05
CA VAL A 44 12.61 2.45 -0.47
C VAL A 44 13.30 3.73 0.00
N CYS A 45 13.76 4.53 -0.95
CA CYS A 45 14.46 5.79 -0.73
C CYS A 45 13.53 6.96 -1.02
N PHE A 46 13.42 7.91 -0.10
CA PHE A 46 12.66 9.14 -0.24
C PHE A 46 13.59 10.34 -0.41
N GLY A 47 13.39 11.11 -1.48
CA GLY A 47 14.18 12.32 -1.75
C GLY A 47 15.65 12.02 -2.05
N ASP A 48 16.54 12.73 -1.38
CA ASP A 48 17.97 12.78 -1.72
C ASP A 48 18.78 11.69 -0.98
N VAL A 49 18.53 10.43 -1.31
CA VAL A 49 19.31 9.29 -0.82
C VAL A 49 20.25 8.83 -1.92
N LEU A 50 21.54 8.87 -1.65
CA LEU A 50 22.56 8.29 -2.52
C LEU A 50 22.70 6.80 -2.20
N VAL A 51 22.82 5.97 -3.23
CA VAL A 51 23.07 4.53 -3.06
C VAL A 51 24.30 4.15 -3.87
N SER A 52 25.25 3.45 -3.23
CA SER A 52 26.46 3.03 -3.92
C SER A 52 26.18 2.02 -5.03
N PRO A 53 26.95 2.01 -6.12
CA PRO A 53 26.83 1.01 -7.18
C PRO A 53 26.92 -0.43 -6.66
N ALA A 54 27.80 -0.69 -5.70
CA ALA A 54 27.95 -2.01 -5.09
C ALA A 54 26.69 -2.45 -4.34
N ALA A 55 26.01 -1.54 -3.61
CA ALA A 55 24.75 -1.83 -2.94
C ALA A 55 23.61 -2.07 -3.96
N ILE A 56 23.58 -1.30 -5.06
CA ILE A 56 22.62 -1.51 -6.15
C ILE A 56 22.81 -2.89 -6.78
N ALA A 57 24.03 -3.24 -7.18
CA ALA A 57 24.35 -4.52 -7.79
C ALA A 57 23.96 -5.69 -6.87
N ARG A 58 24.36 -5.63 -5.60
CA ARG A 58 24.05 -6.68 -4.62
C ARG A 58 22.54 -6.86 -4.40
N LEU A 59 21.78 -5.75 -4.30
CA LEU A 59 20.31 -5.82 -4.20
C LEU A 59 19.70 -6.46 -5.43
N ALA A 60 20.17 -6.07 -6.62
CA ALA A 60 19.70 -6.60 -7.89
C ALA A 60 19.99 -8.11 -8.04
N ASP A 61 21.22 -8.54 -7.70
CA ASP A 61 21.65 -9.95 -7.80
C ASP A 61 20.84 -10.85 -6.86
N GLU A 62 20.45 -10.35 -5.68
CA GLU A 62 19.61 -11.07 -4.74
C GLU A 62 18.10 -10.94 -5.02
N GLY A 63 17.71 -10.33 -6.15
CA GLY A 63 16.31 -10.15 -6.52
C GLY A 63 15.53 -9.18 -5.60
N LYS A 64 16.24 -8.29 -4.91
CA LYS A 64 15.67 -7.30 -4.01
C LYS A 64 15.45 -5.99 -4.74
N THR A 65 14.27 -5.41 -4.58
CA THR A 65 13.89 -4.19 -5.28
C THR A 65 14.40 -2.96 -4.55
N LEU A 66 15.00 -2.01 -5.29
CA LEU A 66 15.33 -0.68 -4.81
C LEU A 66 14.40 0.34 -5.50
N VAL A 67 13.65 1.11 -4.70
CA VAL A 67 12.68 2.10 -5.19
C VAL A 67 13.11 3.50 -4.77
N TYR A 68 13.02 4.43 -5.71
CA TYR A 68 13.18 5.86 -5.46
C TYR A 68 11.83 6.57 -5.54
N LEU A 69 11.51 7.32 -4.51
CA LEU A 69 10.37 8.21 -4.41
C LEU A 69 10.85 9.65 -4.20
N ASP A 70 10.08 10.64 -4.62
CA ASP A 70 10.36 12.01 -4.20
C ASP A 70 10.01 12.21 -2.70
N ARG A 71 10.28 13.41 -2.17
CA ARG A 71 10.00 13.75 -0.77
C ARG A 71 8.51 13.67 -0.39
N ASN A 72 7.64 13.66 -1.40
CA ASN A 72 6.19 13.57 -1.24
C ASN A 72 5.64 12.14 -1.48
N GLY A 73 6.52 11.15 -1.69
CA GLY A 73 6.16 9.77 -1.93
C GLY A 73 5.74 9.44 -3.36
N ARG A 74 5.98 10.35 -4.35
CA ARG A 74 5.70 10.04 -5.75
C ARG A 74 6.83 9.20 -6.32
N PHE A 75 6.46 8.16 -7.06
CA PHE A 75 7.38 7.26 -7.74
C PHE A 75 8.28 8.02 -8.72
N LYS A 76 9.59 7.71 -8.69
CA LYS A 76 10.59 8.23 -9.62
C LYS A 76 11.25 7.13 -10.43
N ALA A 77 11.80 6.12 -9.75
CA ALA A 77 12.50 5.03 -10.40
C ALA A 77 12.45 3.77 -9.55
N ARG A 78 12.68 2.65 -10.20
CA ARG A 78 12.84 1.34 -9.59
C ARG A 78 14.02 0.63 -10.25
N ILE A 79 14.87 0.03 -9.44
CA ILE A 79 15.96 -0.82 -9.89
C ILE A 79 15.63 -2.25 -9.51
N GLU A 80 15.65 -3.11 -10.49
CA GLU A 80 15.44 -4.55 -10.35
C GLU A 80 16.57 -5.27 -11.09
N GLY A 81 16.93 -6.43 -10.59
CA GLY A 81 17.90 -7.31 -11.24
C GLY A 81 17.33 -7.99 -12.49
N ALA A 82 18.09 -8.91 -13.04
CA ALA A 82 17.68 -9.72 -14.17
C ALA A 82 16.35 -10.42 -13.87
N VAL A 83 15.37 -10.23 -14.75
CA VAL A 83 14.06 -10.86 -14.59
C VAL A 83 14.17 -12.32 -14.99
N SER A 84 14.19 -13.21 -14.00
CA SER A 84 14.00 -14.64 -14.19
C SER A 84 12.51 -14.97 -14.13
N GLY A 85 12.07 -15.97 -14.87
CA GLY A 85 10.70 -16.43 -14.80
C GLY A 85 10.30 -17.34 -15.95
N ASN A 86 9.19 -18.05 -15.75
CA ASN A 86 8.68 -18.96 -16.76
C ASN A 86 8.08 -18.21 -17.94
N ILE A 87 8.78 -18.21 -19.07
CA ILE A 87 8.33 -17.54 -20.31
C ILE A 87 6.99 -18.09 -20.81
N LEU A 88 6.73 -19.39 -20.59
CA LEU A 88 5.47 -20.02 -20.99
C LEU A 88 4.29 -19.47 -20.18
N LEU A 89 4.53 -19.20 -18.89
CA LEU A 89 3.52 -18.57 -18.04
C LEU A 89 3.18 -17.15 -18.54
N ARG A 90 4.19 -16.36 -18.90
CA ARG A 90 3.98 -15.01 -19.46
C ARG A 90 3.22 -15.06 -20.79
N GLN A 91 3.59 -15.98 -21.67
CA GLN A 91 2.85 -16.19 -22.93
C GLN A 91 1.38 -16.59 -22.66
N ALA A 92 1.16 -17.49 -21.69
CA ALA A 92 -0.19 -17.88 -21.30
C ALA A 92 -0.99 -16.69 -20.74
N GLN A 93 -0.37 -15.84 -19.92
CA GLN A 93 -0.99 -14.60 -19.40
C GLN A 93 -1.38 -13.64 -20.52
N PHE A 94 -0.49 -13.43 -21.52
CA PHE A 94 -0.79 -12.59 -22.68
C PHE A 94 -1.98 -13.12 -23.48
N ARG A 95 -1.96 -14.42 -23.84
CA ARG A 95 -3.07 -15.05 -24.56
C ARG A 95 -4.40 -14.97 -23.80
N ARG A 96 -4.35 -15.13 -22.47
CA ARG A 96 -5.55 -15.03 -21.63
C ARG A 96 -6.07 -13.61 -21.48
N ALA A 97 -5.19 -12.61 -21.54
CA ALA A 97 -5.58 -11.20 -21.48
C ALA A 97 -6.45 -10.77 -22.67
N ASP A 98 -6.36 -11.45 -23.81
CA ASP A 98 -7.20 -11.19 -24.99
C ASP A 98 -8.61 -11.81 -24.87
N SER A 99 -8.83 -12.70 -23.90
CA SER A 99 -10.14 -13.31 -23.64
C SER A 99 -10.97 -12.43 -22.70
N SER A 100 -12.05 -11.84 -23.24
CA SER A 100 -12.99 -11.03 -22.45
C SER A 100 -13.65 -11.82 -21.33
N GLU A 101 -13.98 -13.09 -21.57
CA GLU A 101 -14.56 -14.00 -20.58
C GLU A 101 -13.60 -14.25 -19.42
N PHE A 102 -12.32 -14.56 -19.73
CA PHE A 102 -11.30 -14.74 -18.71
C PHE A 102 -11.07 -13.46 -17.91
N CYS A 103 -10.99 -12.31 -18.59
CA CYS A 103 -10.81 -11.01 -17.93
C CYS A 103 -11.99 -10.69 -16.99
N LEU A 104 -13.21 -10.98 -17.43
CA LEU A 104 -14.42 -10.79 -16.60
C LEU A 104 -14.40 -11.69 -15.37
N ALA A 105 -14.09 -12.99 -15.54
CA ALA A 105 -14.00 -13.93 -14.42
C ALA A 105 -12.94 -13.52 -13.41
N GLN A 106 -11.75 -13.10 -13.90
CA GLN A 106 -10.65 -12.65 -13.05
C GLN A 106 -10.96 -11.33 -12.32
N ALA A 107 -11.64 -10.39 -13.01
CA ALA A 107 -12.10 -9.16 -12.41
C ALA A 107 -13.13 -9.42 -11.29
N LYS A 108 -14.13 -10.26 -11.53
CA LYS A 108 -15.11 -10.68 -10.51
C LYS A 108 -14.42 -11.27 -9.28
N ALA A 109 -13.49 -12.19 -9.46
CA ALA A 109 -12.75 -12.83 -8.36
C ALA A 109 -11.96 -11.80 -7.53
N SER A 110 -11.24 -10.90 -8.20
CA SER A 110 -10.43 -9.85 -7.56
C SER A 110 -11.29 -8.85 -6.79
N ILE A 111 -12.38 -8.39 -7.40
CA ILE A 111 -13.31 -7.44 -6.77
C ILE A 111 -14.08 -8.11 -5.63
N ALA A 112 -14.48 -9.37 -5.76
CA ALA A 112 -15.11 -10.11 -4.66
C ALA A 112 -14.21 -10.18 -3.42
N GLY A 113 -12.91 -10.44 -3.61
CA GLY A 113 -11.92 -10.40 -2.52
C GLY A 113 -11.83 -9.03 -1.87
N LYS A 114 -11.74 -7.97 -2.68
CA LYS A 114 -11.71 -6.58 -2.20
C LYS A 114 -12.95 -6.22 -1.39
N LEU A 115 -14.16 -6.52 -1.90
CA LEU A 115 -15.42 -6.21 -1.24
C LEU A 115 -15.59 -6.97 0.07
N ARG A 116 -15.21 -8.26 0.11
CA ARG A 116 -15.21 -9.06 1.35
C ARG A 116 -14.30 -8.44 2.42
N ASN A 117 -13.08 -8.03 2.05
CA ASN A 117 -12.15 -7.42 2.97
C ASN A 117 -12.68 -6.07 3.48
N SER A 118 -13.21 -5.22 2.58
CA SER A 118 -13.81 -3.93 2.96
C SER A 118 -14.98 -4.12 3.94
N ARG A 119 -15.88 -5.07 3.63
CA ARG A 119 -16.99 -5.43 4.52
C ARG A 119 -16.51 -5.93 5.88
N TYR A 120 -15.49 -6.78 5.90
CA TYR A 120 -14.92 -7.30 7.15
C TYR A 120 -14.37 -6.18 8.04
N VAL A 121 -13.67 -5.21 7.47
CA VAL A 121 -13.15 -4.04 8.20
C VAL A 121 -14.28 -3.22 8.81
N LEU A 122 -15.35 -2.95 8.07
CA LEU A 122 -16.51 -2.20 8.57
C LEU A 122 -17.21 -2.94 9.70
N LEU A 123 -17.46 -4.25 9.55
CA LEU A 123 -18.10 -5.07 10.58
C LEU A 123 -17.27 -5.18 11.83
N ARG A 124 -15.95 -5.27 11.70
CA ARG A 124 -15.04 -5.25 12.84
C ARG A 124 -15.09 -3.89 13.54
N GLY A 125 -15.00 -2.78 12.78
CA GLY A 125 -15.14 -1.44 13.34
C GLY A 125 -16.47 -1.23 14.07
N ALA A 126 -17.58 -1.73 13.51
CA ALA A 126 -18.89 -1.66 14.14
C ALA A 126 -18.98 -2.45 15.45
N ARG A 127 -18.26 -3.56 15.56
CA ARG A 127 -18.18 -4.36 16.79
C ARG A 127 -17.32 -3.69 17.85
N ASP A 128 -16.21 -3.09 17.42
CA ASP A 128 -15.22 -2.47 18.30
C ASP A 128 -15.62 -1.02 18.69
N SER A 129 -16.69 -0.46 18.08
CA SER A 129 -17.20 0.88 18.38
C SER A 129 -17.95 0.91 19.70
N HIS A 130 -17.65 1.91 20.54
CA HIS A 130 -18.39 2.22 21.76
C HIS A 130 -19.58 3.17 21.51
N ASP A 131 -19.70 3.73 20.29
CA ASP A 131 -20.77 4.62 19.86
C ASP A 131 -21.78 3.83 19.02
N GLY A 132 -23.05 3.83 19.45
CA GLY A 132 -24.12 3.09 18.78
C GLY A 132 -24.42 3.63 17.39
N ASP A 133 -24.35 4.95 17.18
CA ASP A 133 -24.60 5.59 15.89
C ASP A 133 -23.49 5.25 14.91
N ASP A 134 -22.23 5.30 15.34
CA ASP A 134 -21.10 4.87 14.52
C ASP A 134 -21.22 3.39 14.12
N ALA A 135 -21.57 2.53 15.07
CA ALA A 135 -21.76 1.12 14.81
C ALA A 135 -22.91 0.86 13.80
N ALA A 136 -23.99 1.63 13.87
CA ALA A 136 -25.11 1.53 12.94
C ALA A 136 -24.71 1.95 11.51
N VAL A 137 -24.00 3.08 11.37
CA VAL A 137 -23.50 3.56 10.06
C VAL A 137 -22.55 2.54 9.42
N LEU A 138 -21.62 1.98 10.21
CA LEU A 138 -20.66 0.98 9.73
C LEU A 138 -21.35 -0.31 9.28
N ARG A 139 -22.37 -0.80 10.03
CA ARG A 139 -23.18 -1.97 9.63
C ARG A 139 -23.94 -1.70 8.37
N HIS A 140 -24.62 -0.55 8.25
CA HIS A 140 -25.38 -0.20 7.05
C HIS A 140 -24.48 -0.18 5.80
N ALA A 141 -23.28 0.41 5.89
CA ALA A 141 -22.32 0.40 4.79
C ALA A 141 -21.85 -1.03 4.45
N ALA A 142 -21.62 -1.87 5.47
CA ALA A 142 -21.23 -3.27 5.26
C ALA A 142 -22.36 -4.09 4.58
N ASP A 143 -23.63 -3.81 4.88
CA ASP A 143 -24.79 -4.47 4.26
C ASP A 143 -24.98 -4.01 2.82
N SER A 144 -24.75 -2.74 2.52
CA SER A 144 -24.74 -2.22 1.14
C SER A 144 -23.67 -2.92 0.29
N ILE A 145 -22.46 -3.10 0.82
CA ILE A 145 -21.40 -3.85 0.15
C ILE A 145 -21.77 -5.33 -0.03
N ALA A 146 -22.51 -5.92 0.90
CA ALA A 146 -22.98 -7.30 0.77
C ALA A 146 -23.99 -7.47 -0.39
N ILE A 147 -24.80 -6.46 -0.69
CA ILE A 147 -25.68 -6.43 -1.85
C ILE A 147 -24.87 -6.40 -3.14
N ASP A 148 -23.91 -5.47 -3.24
CA ASP A 148 -23.01 -5.37 -4.41
C ASP A 148 -22.23 -6.67 -4.64
N LEU A 149 -21.78 -7.33 -3.55
CA LEU A 149 -21.07 -8.60 -3.62
C LEU A 149 -21.94 -9.73 -4.23
N ARG A 150 -23.24 -9.77 -3.90
CA ARG A 150 -24.18 -10.72 -4.52
C ARG A 150 -24.41 -10.39 -6.00
N ASN A 151 -24.61 -9.11 -6.32
CA ASN A 151 -24.84 -8.67 -7.68
C ASN A 151 -23.61 -8.89 -8.58
N LEU A 152 -22.40 -8.90 -8.01
CA LEU A 152 -21.17 -9.14 -8.74
C LEU A 152 -21.14 -10.52 -9.43
N GLU A 153 -21.74 -11.53 -8.86
CA GLU A 153 -21.85 -12.86 -9.46
C GLU A 153 -22.54 -12.82 -10.83
N PHE A 154 -23.58 -12.00 -10.93
CA PHE A 154 -24.45 -11.89 -12.13
C PHE A 154 -24.00 -10.77 -13.09
N ALA A 155 -22.89 -10.05 -12.81
CA ALA A 155 -22.44 -8.99 -13.67
C ALA A 155 -22.09 -9.52 -15.08
N PRO A 156 -22.69 -8.98 -16.16
CA PRO A 156 -22.52 -9.51 -17.50
C PRO A 156 -21.20 -9.05 -18.15
N ASP A 157 -20.61 -7.95 -17.70
CA ASP A 157 -19.47 -7.28 -18.30
C ASP A 157 -18.59 -6.54 -17.29
N LEU A 158 -17.44 -6.06 -17.77
CA LEU A 158 -16.46 -5.34 -16.94
C LEU A 158 -16.98 -3.97 -16.48
N ASP A 159 -17.87 -3.33 -17.23
CA ASP A 159 -18.38 -2.01 -16.85
C ASP A 159 -19.39 -2.13 -15.71
N THR A 160 -20.19 -3.18 -15.70
CA THR A 160 -21.04 -3.54 -14.56
C THR A 160 -20.19 -3.84 -13.33
N VAL A 161 -19.09 -4.60 -13.47
CA VAL A 161 -18.15 -4.88 -12.36
C VAL A 161 -17.54 -3.59 -11.82
N ARG A 162 -17.14 -2.65 -12.70
CA ARG A 162 -16.64 -1.31 -12.29
C ARG A 162 -17.69 -0.48 -11.59
N GLY A 163 -18.95 -0.55 -12.05
CA GLY A 163 -20.06 0.13 -11.40
C GLY A 163 -20.27 -0.35 -9.96
N LEU A 164 -20.30 -1.65 -9.75
CA LEU A 164 -20.44 -2.27 -8.43
C LEU A 164 -19.23 -1.95 -7.51
N GLU A 165 -18.01 -2.01 -8.05
CA GLU A 165 -16.81 -1.62 -7.33
C GLU A 165 -16.86 -0.15 -6.90
N GLY A 166 -17.26 0.74 -7.80
CA GLY A 166 -17.39 2.18 -7.53
C GLY A 166 -18.46 2.49 -6.49
N ASN A 167 -19.60 1.79 -6.52
CA ASN A 167 -20.66 1.92 -5.51
C ASN A 167 -20.17 1.48 -4.14
N SER A 168 -19.61 0.28 -4.06
CA SER A 168 -19.02 -0.26 -2.82
C SER A 168 -17.90 0.63 -2.26
N ALA A 169 -17.04 1.20 -3.13
CA ALA A 169 -16.00 2.13 -2.71
C ALA A 169 -16.61 3.41 -2.10
N ARG A 170 -17.67 3.95 -2.68
CA ARG A 170 -18.39 5.12 -2.14
C ARG A 170 -18.97 4.81 -0.76
N CYS A 171 -19.63 3.67 -0.59
CA CYS A 171 -20.16 3.22 0.70
C CYS A 171 -19.06 3.07 1.74
N TYR A 172 -17.94 2.45 1.38
CA TYR A 172 -16.81 2.25 2.27
C TYR A 172 -16.20 3.58 2.72
N PHE A 173 -15.86 4.47 1.78
CA PHE A 173 -15.19 5.73 2.10
C PHE A 173 -16.10 6.73 2.83
N SER A 174 -17.42 6.70 2.60
CA SER A 174 -18.36 7.52 3.38
C SER A 174 -18.47 7.08 4.84
N ALA A 175 -18.33 5.78 5.11
CA ALA A 175 -18.37 5.23 6.46
C ALA A 175 -16.99 5.25 7.16
N MET A 176 -15.90 5.34 6.41
CA MET A 176 -14.51 5.26 6.91
C MET A 176 -14.19 6.24 8.06
N PRO A 177 -14.68 7.50 8.09
CA PRO A 177 -14.45 8.38 9.21
C PRO A 177 -14.95 7.82 10.56
N ARG A 178 -15.94 6.93 10.53
CA ARG A 178 -16.48 6.27 11.73
C ARG A 178 -15.56 5.17 12.29
N LEU A 179 -14.55 4.74 11.52
CA LEU A 179 -13.48 3.84 11.98
C LEU A 179 -12.40 4.58 12.78
N ILE A 180 -12.38 5.91 12.72
CA ILE A 180 -11.39 6.76 13.40
C ILE A 180 -11.96 7.17 14.75
N ARG A 181 -11.13 7.17 15.78
CA ARG A 181 -11.51 7.62 17.11
C ARG A 181 -12.07 9.05 17.06
N PRO A 182 -13.12 9.37 17.83
CA PRO A 182 -13.77 10.69 17.80
C PRO A 182 -12.80 11.87 18.02
N ASP A 183 -11.82 11.68 18.93
CA ASP A 183 -10.78 12.66 19.25
C ASP A 183 -9.78 12.93 18.12
N GLN A 184 -9.70 12.04 17.13
CA GLN A 184 -8.77 12.12 15.98
C GLN A 184 -9.47 12.45 14.66
N ARG A 185 -10.80 12.52 14.64
CA ARG A 185 -11.58 12.75 13.39
C ARG A 185 -11.34 14.11 12.77
N SER A 186 -11.13 15.14 13.61
CA SER A 186 -10.84 16.51 13.14
C SER A 186 -9.56 16.62 12.31
N ASP A 187 -8.59 15.73 12.60
CA ASP A 187 -7.29 15.71 11.93
C ASP A 187 -7.30 14.90 10.63
N PHE A 188 -8.37 14.16 10.39
CA PHE A 188 -8.51 13.24 9.27
C PHE A 188 -9.82 13.51 8.52
N SER A 189 -9.77 14.41 7.54
CA SER A 189 -10.86 14.60 6.58
C SER A 189 -10.48 13.94 5.24
N PRO A 190 -11.06 12.79 4.90
CA PRO A 190 -10.93 12.24 3.56
C PRO A 190 -11.82 13.08 2.64
N ASP A 191 -11.24 14.06 1.95
CA ASP A 191 -11.90 14.72 0.83
C ASP A 191 -12.17 13.65 -0.25
N GLY A 192 -13.37 13.10 -0.23
CA GLY A 192 -13.81 11.95 -1.03
C GLY A 192 -13.91 12.19 -2.53
N ARG A 193 -13.32 13.26 -3.07
CA ARG A 193 -13.29 13.61 -4.49
C ARG A 193 -11.90 13.69 -5.11
N SER A 194 -10.85 13.48 -4.34
CA SER A 194 -9.49 13.57 -4.87
C SER A 194 -9.04 12.21 -5.38
N ARG A 195 -8.96 12.02 -6.70
CA ARG A 195 -8.12 10.99 -7.34
C ARG A 195 -6.62 11.23 -7.08
N ARG A 196 -6.29 12.21 -6.23
CA ARG A 196 -4.94 12.48 -5.78
C ARG A 196 -4.71 11.74 -4.47
N PRO A 197 -3.55 11.09 -4.30
CA PRO A 197 -3.19 10.53 -3.00
C PRO A 197 -3.29 11.63 -1.95
N LEU A 198 -3.76 11.27 -0.76
CA LEU A 198 -3.90 12.15 0.42
C LEU A 198 -2.73 13.15 0.46
N LYS A 199 -3.04 14.43 0.38
CA LYS A 199 -2.02 15.47 0.59
C LYS A 199 -1.52 15.30 2.02
N TRP A 200 -0.30 14.86 2.17
CA TRP A 200 0.41 14.86 3.44
C TRP A 200 0.46 16.30 3.97
N THR A 201 -0.33 16.57 5.00
CA THR A 201 -0.29 17.87 5.67
C THR A 201 0.96 17.96 6.55
N PRO A 202 1.48 19.17 6.86
CA PRO A 202 2.62 19.32 7.78
C PRO A 202 2.41 18.68 9.16
N LYS A 203 1.16 18.60 9.65
CA LYS A 203 0.80 17.92 10.91
C LYS A 203 1.05 16.41 10.84
N SER A 204 0.74 15.76 9.73
CA SER A 204 1.02 14.34 9.56
C SER A 204 2.53 14.04 9.51
N ARG A 205 3.38 14.99 9.06
CA ARG A 205 4.84 14.88 9.16
C ARG A 205 5.35 14.87 10.61
N GLN A 206 4.73 15.63 11.49
CA GLN A 206 5.11 15.67 12.92
C GLN A 206 4.71 14.38 13.64
N GLN A 207 3.54 13.81 13.34
CA GLN A 207 3.11 12.54 13.90
C GLN A 207 4.01 11.36 13.46
N PHE A 208 4.46 11.35 12.21
CA PHE A 208 5.43 10.33 11.76
C PHE A 208 6.79 10.46 12.45
N LYS A 209 7.22 11.68 12.78
CA LYS A 209 8.42 11.92 13.60
C LYS A 209 8.24 11.43 15.03
N LEU A 210 7.06 11.58 15.62
CA LEU A 210 6.74 11.07 16.97
C LEU A 210 6.74 9.54 17.03
N TYR A 211 6.22 8.85 16.02
CA TYR A 211 6.29 7.38 15.94
C TYR A 211 7.72 6.84 15.79
N ALA A 212 8.59 7.60 15.15
CA ALA A 212 10.02 7.26 15.02
C ALA A 212 10.83 7.52 16.31
N SER A 213 10.30 8.33 17.25
CA SER A 213 11.00 8.70 18.50
C SER A 213 10.56 7.90 19.74
N VAL A 214 9.51 7.09 19.67
CA VAL A 214 8.91 6.39 20.82
C VAL A 214 9.45 4.97 21.07
N LYS A 215 10.45 4.51 20.31
CA LYS A 215 11.20 3.28 20.69
C LYS A 215 12.69 3.58 20.77
N ARG A 216 13.11 4.12 21.90
CA ARG A 216 14.41 3.88 22.50
C ARG A 216 14.30 2.81 23.54
#